data_0ab962c4d66fb3b065730995d4e8fff2
#
_entry.id   0ab962c4d66fb3b065730995d4e8fff2
#
_cell.length_a   1.000
_cell.length_b   1.000
_cell.length_c   1.000
_cell.angle_alpha   90.00
_cell.angle_beta   90.00
_cell.angle_gamma   90.00
#
_symmetry.space_group_name_H-M   'P 1'
#
loop_
_entity.id
_entity.type
_entity.pdbx_description
1 polymer ?
#
loop_
_entity_poly.entity_id
_entity_poly.type
_entity_poly.pdbx_seq_one_letter_code
_entity_poly.pdbx_strand_id
1 'polypeptide(L)'
;MDVPIHVIRYFCVLAEELHFGRAAERLSITPPSLSQQISRLEQQLDVKLFDRSPRKVELTSYGRALLPLARRVQDDHDQLLSWGRSV
;
A
#
# COMPACT_ATOMS: atom_id res chain seq x y z
N MET A 1 -7.95 -10.57 12.34
CA MET A 1 -7.37 -10.20 11.03
C MET A 1 -6.33 -9.12 11.23
N ASP A 2 -5.12 -9.39 10.79
CA ASP A 2 -4.02 -8.43 10.93
C ASP A 2 -3.54 -7.97 9.56
N VAL A 3 -3.35 -6.67 9.44
CA VAL A 3 -2.68 -6.09 8.28
C VAL A 3 -1.31 -5.61 8.74
N PRO A 4 -0.22 -6.25 8.29
CA PRO A 4 1.12 -5.81 8.67
C PRO A 4 1.37 -4.37 8.21
N ILE A 5 2.12 -3.61 9.01
CA ILE A 5 2.39 -2.21 8.71
C ILE A 5 3.10 -2.02 7.36
N HIS A 6 3.97 -2.97 6.98
CA HIS A 6 4.67 -2.86 5.70
C HIS A 6 3.71 -2.97 4.50
N VAL A 7 2.58 -3.67 4.64
CA VAL A 7 1.58 -3.78 3.58
C VAL A 7 0.84 -2.45 3.41
N ILE A 8 0.62 -1.71 4.50
CA ILE A 8 0.06 -0.35 4.43
C ILE A 8 0.99 0.55 3.61
N ARG A 9 2.29 0.46 3.84
CA ARG A 9 3.28 1.20 3.06
C ARG A 9 3.24 0.80 1.58
N TYR A 10 3.12 -0.51 1.29
CA TYR A 10 3.01 -1.01 -0.08
C TYR A 10 1.82 -0.39 -0.80
N PHE A 11 0.67 -0.37 -0.12
CA PHE A 11 -0.54 0.24 -0.67
C PHE A 11 -0.33 1.72 -0.96
N CYS A 12 0.25 2.48 -0.04
CA CYS A 12 0.49 3.91 -0.22
C CYS A 12 1.42 4.19 -1.40
N VAL A 13 2.51 3.43 -1.52
CA VAL A 13 3.49 3.62 -2.61
C VAL A 13 2.87 3.25 -3.95
N LEU A 14 2.10 2.16 -4.02
CA LEU A 14 1.42 1.77 -5.25
C LEU A 14 0.37 2.82 -5.65
N ALA A 15 -0.33 3.39 -4.68
CA ALA A 15 -1.30 4.47 -4.94
C ALA A 15 -0.64 5.71 -5.53
N GLU A 16 0.60 6.02 -5.13
CA GLU A 16 1.35 7.15 -5.66
C GLU A 16 1.87 6.87 -7.07
N GLU A 17 2.43 5.68 -7.29
CA GLU A 17 3.05 5.34 -8.57
C GLU A 17 2.05 4.90 -9.64
N LEU A 18 0.99 4.21 -9.23
CA LEU A 18 0.00 3.60 -10.13
C LEU A 18 0.68 2.73 -11.21
N HIS A 19 1.76 2.08 -10.81
CA HIS A 19 2.58 1.24 -11.68
C HIS A 19 3.32 0.23 -10.80
N PHE A 20 3.04 -1.05 -10.98
CA PHE A 20 3.60 -2.10 -10.13
C PHE A 20 5.13 -2.15 -10.17
N GLY A 21 5.71 -2.01 -11.35
CA GLY A 21 7.18 -2.04 -11.50
C GLY A 21 7.87 -0.92 -10.76
N ARG A 22 7.40 0.31 -10.91
CA ARG A 22 7.99 1.47 -10.24
C ARG A 22 7.79 1.42 -8.73
N ALA A 23 6.57 1.03 -8.30
CA ALA A 23 6.28 0.89 -6.88
C ALA A 23 7.16 -0.18 -6.23
N ALA A 24 7.27 -1.35 -6.88
CA ALA A 24 8.11 -2.44 -6.39
C ALA A 24 9.58 -2.02 -6.29
N GLU A 25 10.08 -1.26 -7.26
CA GLU A 25 11.44 -0.73 -7.24
C GLU A 25 11.66 0.19 -6.03
N ARG A 26 10.74 1.12 -5.78
CA ARG A 26 10.79 1.99 -4.59
C ARG A 26 10.81 1.20 -3.29
N LEU A 27 10.11 0.06 -3.26
CA LEU A 27 9.96 -0.76 -2.07
C LEU A 27 11.05 -1.83 -1.95
N SER A 28 11.93 -1.93 -2.94
CA SER A 28 12.99 -2.95 -3.00
C SER A 28 12.44 -4.39 -2.94
N ILE A 29 11.32 -4.60 -3.62
CA ILE A 29 10.70 -5.93 -3.77
C ILE A 29 10.41 -6.18 -5.25
N THR A 30 10.02 -7.42 -5.58
CA THR A 30 9.64 -7.76 -6.95
C THR A 30 8.20 -7.37 -7.24
N PRO A 31 7.86 -7.04 -8.49
CA PRO A 31 6.47 -6.75 -8.85
C PRO A 31 5.49 -7.88 -8.52
N PRO A 32 5.80 -9.17 -8.75
CA PRO A 32 4.91 -10.25 -8.31
C PRO A 32 4.68 -10.28 -6.80
N SER A 33 5.71 -10.01 -5.99
CA SER A 33 5.57 -9.93 -4.53
C SER A 33 4.62 -8.80 -4.14
N LEU A 34 4.78 -7.63 -4.73
CA LEU A 34 3.90 -6.50 -4.47
C LEU A 34 2.45 -6.84 -4.85
N SER A 35 2.26 -7.39 -6.04
CA SER A 35 0.93 -7.79 -6.52
C SER A 35 0.27 -8.78 -5.57
N GLN A 36 1.01 -9.77 -5.09
CA GLN A 36 0.51 -10.77 -4.16
C GLN A 36 0.10 -10.15 -2.82
N GLN A 37 0.91 -9.25 -2.29
CA GLN A 37 0.62 -8.58 -1.01
C GLN A 37 -0.62 -7.68 -1.12
N ILE A 38 -0.76 -6.96 -2.22
CA ILE A 38 -1.94 -6.13 -2.47
C ILE A 38 -3.19 -6.99 -2.62
N SER A 39 -3.10 -8.10 -3.36
CA SER A 39 -4.23 -9.02 -3.51
C SER A 39 -4.66 -9.61 -2.17
N ARG A 40 -3.72 -9.95 -1.31
CA ARG A 40 -4.01 -10.46 0.03
C ARG A 40 -4.72 -9.41 0.88
N LEU A 41 -4.27 -8.15 0.81
CA LEU A 41 -4.93 -7.05 1.50
C LEU A 41 -6.38 -6.87 1.02
N GLU A 42 -6.58 -6.91 -0.29
CA GLU A 42 -7.92 -6.82 -0.89
C GLU A 42 -8.82 -7.96 -0.41
N GLN A 43 -8.29 -9.18 -0.31
CA GLN A 43 -9.03 -10.32 0.21
C GLN A 43 -9.41 -10.15 1.68
N GLN A 44 -8.48 -9.64 2.50
CA GLN A 44 -8.73 -9.41 3.92
C GLN A 44 -9.82 -8.34 4.14
N LEU A 45 -9.82 -7.30 3.33
CA LEU A 45 -10.81 -6.22 3.42
C LEU A 45 -12.08 -6.51 2.63
N ASP A 46 -12.06 -7.55 1.80
CA ASP A 46 -13.16 -7.96 0.93
C ASP A 46 -13.61 -6.84 -0.01
N VAL A 47 -12.67 -6.06 -0.51
CA VAL A 47 -12.90 -5.02 -1.53
C VAL A 47 -11.72 -4.94 -2.47
N LYS A 48 -11.96 -4.49 -3.71
CA LYS A 48 -10.89 -4.16 -4.64
C LYS A 48 -10.42 -2.75 -4.37
N LEU A 49 -9.10 -2.57 -4.25
CA LEU A 49 -8.48 -1.28 -4.03
C LEU A 49 -7.93 -0.68 -5.31
N PHE A 50 -7.58 -1.54 -6.27
CA PHE A 50 -7.05 -1.14 -7.57
C PHE A 50 -7.78 -1.86 -8.70
N ASP A 51 -8.09 -1.11 -9.74
CA ASP A 51 -8.47 -1.67 -11.04
C ASP A 51 -7.20 -1.91 -11.83
N ARG A 52 -6.99 -3.17 -12.23
CA ARG A 52 -5.80 -3.60 -12.96
C ARG A 52 -6.21 -4.02 -14.36
N SER A 53 -6.01 -3.15 -15.33
CA SER A 53 -6.12 -3.54 -16.73
C SER A 53 -4.71 -3.70 -17.29
N PRO A 54 -4.55 -4.38 -18.46
CA PRO A 54 -3.24 -4.52 -19.08
C PRO A 54 -2.53 -3.19 -19.39
N ARG A 55 -3.27 -2.10 -19.48
CA ARG A 55 -2.74 -0.79 -19.86
C ARG A 55 -2.68 0.20 -18.71
N LYS A 56 -3.38 -0.07 -17.60
CA LYS A 56 -3.57 0.97 -16.60
C LYS A 56 -3.87 0.38 -15.24
N VAL A 57 -3.28 0.99 -14.21
CA VAL A 57 -3.61 0.71 -12.81
C VAL A 57 -4.22 1.98 -12.24
N GLU A 58 -5.39 1.86 -11.64
CA GLU A 58 -6.11 2.97 -11.03
C GLU A 58 -6.65 2.58 -9.67
N LEU A 59 -6.80 3.55 -8.78
CA LEU A 59 -7.51 3.32 -7.52
C LEU A 59 -9.01 3.18 -7.80
N THR A 60 -9.63 2.19 -7.15
CA THR A 60 -11.09 2.13 -7.08
C THR A 60 -11.60 3.19 -6.11
N SER A 61 -12.93 3.35 -6.02
CA SER A 61 -13.52 4.23 -5.00
C SER A 61 -13.13 3.78 -3.58
N TYR A 62 -13.02 2.47 -3.35
CA TYR A 62 -12.56 1.93 -2.09
C TYR A 62 -11.10 2.28 -1.83
N GLY A 63 -10.24 2.17 -2.84
CA GLY A 63 -8.84 2.55 -2.73
C GLY A 63 -8.67 4.04 -2.42
N ARG A 64 -9.46 4.89 -3.06
CA ARG A 64 -9.45 6.32 -2.79
C ARG A 64 -9.91 6.64 -1.36
N ALA A 65 -10.91 5.91 -0.87
CA ALA A 65 -11.39 6.09 0.50
C ALA A 65 -10.37 5.61 1.54
N LEU A 66 -9.66 4.52 1.25
CA LEU A 66 -8.66 3.96 2.15
C LEU A 66 -7.39 4.82 2.22
N LEU A 67 -7.01 5.46 1.13
CA LEU A 67 -5.71 6.13 1.02
C LEU A 67 -5.42 7.13 2.13
N PRO A 68 -6.33 8.06 2.48
CA PRO A 68 -6.04 9.00 3.58
C PRO A 68 -5.89 8.27 4.94
N LEU A 69 -6.63 7.20 5.17
CA LEU A 69 -6.51 6.41 6.39
C LEU A 69 -5.16 5.68 6.43
N ALA A 70 -4.76 5.09 5.31
CA ALA A 70 -3.48 4.38 5.20
C ALA A 70 -2.31 5.34 5.40
N ARG A 71 -2.37 6.54 4.84
CA ARG A 71 -1.34 7.56 5.02
C ARG A 71 -1.21 7.97 6.48
N ARG A 72 -2.32 8.13 7.20
CA ARG A 72 -2.29 8.46 8.63
C ARG A 72 -1.62 7.36 9.44
N VAL A 73 -1.94 6.09 9.15
CA VAL A 73 -1.30 4.96 9.83
C VAL A 73 0.21 4.97 9.57
N GLN A 74 0.62 5.22 8.32
CA GLN A 74 2.03 5.27 7.96
C GLN A 74 2.74 6.43 8.66
N ASP A 75 2.13 7.61 8.67
CA ASP A 75 2.70 8.79 9.31
C ASP A 75 2.84 8.59 10.82
N ASP A 76 1.84 8.02 11.46
CA ASP A 76 1.85 7.74 12.89
C ASP A 76 2.93 6.71 13.23
N HIS A 77 3.09 5.70 12.40
CA HIS A 77 4.16 4.71 12.53
C HIS A 77 5.54 5.37 12.43
N ASP A 78 5.73 6.25 11.44
CA ASP A 78 6.98 6.97 11.26
C ASP A 78 7.27 7.89 12.45
N GLN A 79 6.26 8.54 13.00
CA GLN A 79 6.40 9.38 14.20
C GLN A 79 6.80 8.55 15.42
N LEU A 80 6.22 7.38 15.57
CA LEU A 80 6.56 6.47 16.68
C LEU A 80 8.04 6.06 16.60
N LEU A 81 8.52 5.71 15.42
CA LEU A 81 9.92 5.36 15.20
C LEU A 81 10.85 6.55 15.46
N SER A 82 10.45 7.73 15.00
CA SER A 82 11.20 8.96 15.21
C SER A 82 11.30 9.31 16.69
N TRP A 83 10.21 9.17 17.43
CA TRP A 83 10.20 9.37 18.88
C TRP A 83 11.18 8.40 19.57
N GLY A 84 11.14 7.12 19.17
CA GLY A 84 12.04 6.10 19.75
C GLY A 84 13.51 6.42 19.55
N ARG A 85 13.89 7.01 18.41
CA ARG A 85 15.27 7.39 18.12
C ARG A 85 15.75 8.60 18.93
N SER A 86 14.83 9.43 19.39
CA SER A 86 15.16 10.65 20.12
C SER A 86 15.19 10.47 21.64
N VAL A 87 14.84 9.30 22.12
CA VAL A 87 14.79 8.99 23.55
C VAL A 87 16.12 8.51 24.12
#